data_97612728f65f5fc0e03c927e6244ed0c
#
_entry.id   97612728f65f5fc0e03c927e6244ed0c
#
_cell.length_a   1.000
_cell.length_b   1.000
_cell.length_c   1.000
_cell.angle_alpha   90.00
_cell.angle_beta   90.00
_cell.angle_gamma   90.00
#
_symmetry.space_group_name_H-M   'P 1'
#
loop_
_entity.id
_entity.type
_entity.pdbx_description
1 polymer ?
#
loop_
_entity_poly.entity_id
_entity_poly.type
_entity_poly.pdbx_seq_one_letter_code
_entity_poly.pdbx_strand_id
1 'polypeptide(L)'
;MIDIREILVRIFSAIFLSMCTGSCMFVFWMALRKFFADKIRPKVYDLILKIILIAYYVPAGYLLVNIFFDNGYVFDFTGTIIKAFYAISLFWLAGAIATVLKFGERTFRIRREKERCFPCKMYVQKIFEDCKRELGIRRSIEVLQGYRIQIPMTAGILKPCVFLPVEDMEEEQLKTCIYHELTHYKKHDIFWNYIACLMVCIHWYCPWIRTVFRKNDEWSEVICDLSAIGYVGSAKRYFTTIFEMSQKSQGIKAYRAACLFESRDSLEQRIYYAMMYRKQKKIKYAAVIAMTVIFCGMSVTSILAASKGYQKAYTKWVQETEVEIEEPDDEEEERISYEEKTGV
;
A
#
# COMPACT_ATOMS: atom_id res chain seq x y z
N MET A 1 25.96 -16.35 19.12
CA MET A 1 24.72 -16.87 18.49
C MET A 1 23.70 -15.74 18.57
N ILE A 2 23.24 -15.20 17.45
CA ILE A 2 22.30 -14.09 17.46
C ILE A 2 20.96 -14.59 18.03
N ASP A 3 20.44 -13.91 19.06
CA ASP A 3 19.17 -14.28 19.67
C ASP A 3 18.02 -14.02 18.69
N ILE A 4 17.17 -15.04 18.47
CA ILE A 4 15.97 -14.93 17.62
C ILE A 4 15.07 -13.77 18.07
N ARG A 5 15.04 -13.49 19.36
CA ARG A 5 14.28 -12.35 19.94
C ARG A 5 14.79 -11.03 19.41
N GLU A 6 16.10 -10.85 19.39
CA GLU A 6 16.75 -9.63 18.88
C GLU A 6 16.48 -9.44 17.38
N ILE A 7 16.57 -10.51 16.58
CA ILE A 7 16.26 -10.46 15.15
C ILE A 7 14.82 -9.99 14.93
N LEU A 8 13.85 -10.54 15.65
CA LEU A 8 12.45 -10.19 15.49
C LEU A 8 12.18 -8.71 15.86
N VAL A 9 12.78 -8.23 16.94
CA VAL A 9 12.69 -6.82 17.36
C VAL A 9 13.30 -5.89 16.31
N ARG A 10 14.47 -6.23 15.75
CA ARG A 10 15.12 -5.44 14.70
C ARG A 10 14.28 -5.38 13.43
N ILE A 11 13.69 -6.50 12.99
CA ILE A 11 12.77 -6.55 11.84
C ILE A 11 11.56 -5.67 12.08
N PHE A 12 10.91 -5.80 13.25
CA PHE A 12 9.75 -4.96 13.59
C PHE A 12 10.11 -3.48 13.61
N SER A 13 11.24 -3.11 14.18
CA SER A 13 11.71 -1.72 14.24
C SER A 13 11.97 -1.15 12.84
N ALA A 14 12.58 -1.93 11.95
CA ALA A 14 12.78 -1.54 10.56
C ALA A 14 11.45 -1.30 9.82
N ILE A 15 10.48 -2.19 10.02
CA ILE A 15 9.13 -2.09 9.45
C ILE A 15 8.38 -0.89 10.04
N PHE A 16 8.50 -0.65 11.33
CA PHE A 16 7.87 0.50 11.98
C PHE A 16 8.40 1.84 11.43
N LEU A 17 9.72 1.96 11.26
CA LEU A 17 10.33 3.16 10.67
C LEU A 17 9.92 3.35 9.19
N SER A 18 9.83 2.28 8.41
CA SER A 18 9.33 2.38 7.03
C SER A 18 7.86 2.81 6.98
N MET A 19 7.03 2.35 7.93
CA MET A 19 5.66 2.83 8.10
C MET A 19 5.61 4.34 8.37
N CYS A 20 6.45 4.85 9.26
CA CYS A 20 6.50 6.29 9.56
C CYS A 20 6.86 7.09 8.30
N THR A 21 7.91 6.67 7.57
CA THR A 21 8.34 7.32 6.32
C THR A 21 7.21 7.32 5.28
N GLY A 22 6.61 6.17 5.02
CA GLY A 22 5.52 6.04 4.05
C GLY A 22 4.27 6.86 4.44
N SER A 23 3.94 6.89 5.74
CA SER A 23 2.81 7.68 6.26
C SER A 23 3.04 9.19 6.11
N CYS A 24 4.24 9.70 6.40
CA CYS A 24 4.59 11.10 6.18
C CYS A 24 4.48 11.46 4.69
N MET A 25 4.99 10.62 3.80
CA MET A 25 4.87 10.83 2.35
C MET A 25 3.40 10.83 1.90
N PHE A 26 2.57 9.97 2.48
CA PHE A 26 1.15 9.92 2.16
C PHE A 26 0.39 11.17 2.63
N VAL A 27 0.68 11.69 3.82
CA VAL A 27 0.11 12.97 4.31
C VAL A 27 0.50 14.12 3.37
N PHE A 28 1.75 14.17 2.93
CA PHE A 28 2.19 15.16 1.92
C PHE A 28 1.45 15.00 0.60
N TRP A 29 1.27 13.78 0.10
CA TRP A 29 0.50 13.51 -1.10
C TRP A 29 -0.95 14.01 -0.96
N MET A 30 -1.59 13.81 0.19
CA MET A 30 -2.93 14.33 0.47
C MET A 30 -2.97 15.86 0.43
N ALA A 31 -1.98 16.52 1.03
CA ALA A 31 -1.84 17.97 1.00
C ALA A 31 -1.64 18.47 -0.44
N LEU A 32 -0.73 17.85 -1.19
CA LEU A 32 -0.45 18.17 -2.59
C LEU A 32 -1.71 18.05 -3.45
N ARG A 33 -2.50 17.00 -3.25
CA ARG A 33 -3.79 16.82 -3.91
C ARG A 33 -4.78 17.93 -3.54
N LYS A 34 -4.88 18.29 -2.25
CA LYS A 34 -5.81 19.32 -1.78
C LYS A 34 -5.53 20.70 -2.39
N PHE A 35 -4.25 21.07 -2.48
CA PHE A 35 -3.85 22.40 -2.95
C PHE A 35 -3.63 22.50 -4.46
N PHE A 36 -3.39 21.39 -5.15
CA PHE A 36 -2.99 21.36 -6.56
C PHE A 36 -3.84 20.42 -7.43
N ALA A 37 -5.05 20.05 -6.99
CA ALA A 37 -5.91 19.08 -7.68
C ALA A 37 -6.07 19.35 -9.19
N ASP A 38 -6.27 20.61 -9.56
CA ASP A 38 -6.54 21.02 -10.95
C ASP A 38 -5.26 21.29 -11.76
N LYS A 39 -4.10 21.33 -11.11
CA LYS A 39 -2.84 21.72 -11.74
C LYS A 39 -1.96 20.53 -12.11
N ILE A 40 -2.11 19.41 -11.42
CA ILE A 40 -1.25 18.23 -11.58
C ILE A 40 -2.03 17.14 -12.33
N ARG A 41 -1.38 16.52 -13.31
CA ARG A 41 -1.98 15.44 -14.10
C ARG A 41 -2.21 14.18 -13.26
N PRO A 42 -3.30 13.45 -13.49
CA PRO A 42 -3.60 12.18 -12.82
C PRO A 42 -2.45 11.18 -12.79
N LYS A 43 -1.71 11.05 -13.90
CA LYS A 43 -0.53 10.16 -14.00
C LYS A 43 0.55 10.45 -12.97
N VAL A 44 0.68 11.70 -12.54
CA VAL A 44 1.67 12.11 -11.54
C VAL A 44 1.23 11.70 -10.15
N TYR A 45 -0.06 11.86 -9.83
CA TYR A 45 -0.61 11.39 -8.55
C TYR A 45 -0.48 9.88 -8.39
N ASP A 46 -0.78 9.13 -9.45
CA ASP A 46 -0.60 7.68 -9.50
C ASP A 46 0.88 7.28 -9.30
N LEU A 47 1.80 7.96 -10.00
CA LEU A 47 3.23 7.69 -9.86
C LEU A 47 3.73 7.93 -8.43
N ILE A 48 3.31 9.05 -7.80
CA ILE A 48 3.70 9.36 -6.41
C ILE A 48 3.16 8.29 -5.46
N LEU A 49 1.93 7.82 -5.65
CA LEU A 49 1.36 6.73 -4.84
C LEU A 49 2.17 5.44 -4.97
N LYS A 50 2.62 5.08 -6.17
CA LYS A 50 3.50 3.92 -6.38
C LYS A 50 4.86 4.08 -5.68
N ILE A 51 5.41 5.30 -5.67
CA ILE A 51 6.63 5.61 -4.90
C ILE A 51 6.37 5.47 -3.40
N ILE A 52 5.21 5.94 -2.91
CA ILE A 52 4.82 5.79 -1.50
C ILE A 52 4.68 4.30 -1.15
N LEU A 53 4.06 3.48 -2.01
CA LEU A 53 3.99 2.04 -1.78
C LEU A 53 5.38 1.42 -1.63
N ILE A 54 6.34 1.81 -2.45
CA ILE A 54 7.74 1.34 -2.34
C ILE A 54 8.36 1.83 -1.02
N ALA A 55 8.10 3.07 -0.61
CA ALA A 55 8.65 3.64 0.62
C ALA A 55 8.21 2.88 1.89
N TYR A 56 7.03 2.26 1.88
CA TYR A 56 6.59 1.38 2.98
C TYR A 56 7.40 0.08 3.06
N TYR A 57 8.06 -0.36 1.98
CA TYR A 57 8.89 -1.57 1.97
C TYR A 57 10.36 -1.30 2.24
N VAL A 58 10.83 -0.11 1.90
CA VAL A 58 12.24 0.24 2.03
C VAL A 58 12.47 0.86 3.41
N PRO A 59 13.17 0.17 4.32
CA PRO A 59 13.47 0.70 5.65
C PRO A 59 14.61 1.72 5.60
N ALA A 60 14.48 2.72 4.71
CA ALA A 60 15.53 3.71 4.46
C ALA A 60 15.96 4.44 5.75
N GLY A 61 14.99 4.77 6.62
CA GLY A 61 15.28 5.37 7.92
C GLY A 61 16.12 4.47 8.82
N TYR A 62 15.78 3.16 8.87
CA TYR A 62 16.53 2.18 9.67
C TYR A 62 17.95 1.97 9.11
N LEU A 63 18.10 1.85 7.80
CA LEU A 63 19.40 1.67 7.16
C LEU A 63 20.30 2.89 7.38
N LEU A 64 19.78 4.10 7.22
CA LEU A 64 20.53 5.32 7.46
C LEU A 64 20.91 5.50 8.92
N VAL A 65 20.02 5.19 9.85
CA VAL A 65 20.33 5.21 11.27
C VAL A 65 21.51 4.27 11.57
N ASN A 66 21.50 3.04 11.06
CA ASN A 66 22.59 2.10 11.27
C ASN A 66 23.92 2.54 10.61
N ILE A 67 23.87 3.26 9.47
CA ILE A 67 25.08 3.76 8.78
C ILE A 67 25.71 4.95 9.53
N PHE A 68 24.87 5.89 10.01
CA PHE A 68 25.35 7.13 10.63
C PHE A 68 25.63 7.01 12.12
N PHE A 69 25.06 6.01 12.80
CA PHE A 69 25.22 5.80 14.23
C PHE A 69 25.89 4.44 14.48
N ASP A 70 27.14 4.33 14.07
CA ASP A 70 27.98 3.14 14.18
C ASP A 70 27.61 2.21 15.35
N ASN A 71 27.32 0.92 15.03
CA ASN A 71 27.04 -0.17 15.97
C ASN A 71 25.62 -0.40 16.52
N GLY A 72 24.57 0.08 15.89
CA GLY A 72 23.22 -0.42 16.21
C GLY A 72 22.63 0.00 17.55
N TYR A 73 23.25 0.95 18.25
CA TYR A 73 22.82 1.44 19.56
C TYR A 73 21.45 2.12 19.62
N VAL A 74 20.83 2.40 18.48
CA VAL A 74 19.49 3.03 18.47
C VAL A 74 18.42 2.13 19.07
N PHE A 75 18.71 0.82 19.19
CA PHE A 75 17.81 -0.18 19.72
C PHE A 75 18.52 -1.16 20.66
N ASP A 76 19.49 -0.71 21.43
CA ASP A 76 20.03 -1.50 22.55
C ASP A 76 19.00 -1.48 23.68
N PHE A 77 18.10 -2.46 23.63
CA PHE A 77 17.08 -2.65 24.63
C PHE A 77 17.59 -3.60 25.70
N THR A 78 17.94 -3.10 26.87
CA THR A 78 18.34 -3.93 28.00
C THR A 78 17.15 -4.34 28.87
N GLY A 79 17.20 -5.54 29.44
CA GLY A 79 16.30 -6.00 30.50
C GLY A 79 14.80 -6.04 30.14
N THR A 80 13.98 -5.32 30.90
CA THR A 80 12.51 -5.34 30.79
C THR A 80 12.01 -4.74 29.48
N ILE A 81 12.71 -3.75 28.94
CA ILE A 81 12.34 -3.05 27.72
C ILE A 81 12.40 -4.02 26.52
N ILE A 82 13.43 -4.85 26.41
CA ILE A 82 13.54 -5.83 25.33
C ILE A 82 12.38 -6.85 25.36
N LYS A 83 11.94 -7.26 26.56
CA LYS A 83 10.79 -8.18 26.73
C LYS A 83 9.51 -7.55 26.22
N ALA A 84 9.27 -6.26 26.51
CA ALA A 84 8.10 -5.53 26.03
C ALA A 84 8.10 -5.38 24.49
N PHE A 85 9.25 -4.99 23.91
CA PHE A 85 9.39 -4.88 22.45
C PHE A 85 9.25 -6.25 21.76
N TYR A 86 9.75 -7.31 22.35
CA TYR A 86 9.57 -8.66 21.86
C TYR A 86 8.09 -9.07 21.85
N ALA A 87 7.35 -8.78 22.94
CA ALA A 87 5.91 -9.08 23.01
C ALA A 87 5.12 -8.29 21.94
N ILE A 88 5.45 -7.00 21.72
CA ILE A 88 4.86 -6.18 20.66
C ILE A 88 5.19 -6.76 19.28
N SER A 89 6.41 -7.22 19.06
CA SER A 89 6.83 -7.82 17.79
C SER A 89 6.10 -9.13 17.50
N LEU A 90 5.85 -9.95 18.53
CA LEU A 90 5.04 -11.17 18.41
C LEU A 90 3.58 -10.86 18.08
N PHE A 91 2.99 -9.85 18.74
CA PHE A 91 1.64 -9.39 18.46
C PHE A 91 1.52 -8.88 17.02
N TRP A 92 2.52 -8.10 16.57
CA TRP A 92 2.60 -7.65 15.19
C TRP A 92 2.67 -8.84 14.20
N LEU A 93 3.52 -9.83 14.48
CA LEU A 93 3.68 -11.00 13.62
C LEU A 93 2.38 -11.80 13.52
N ALA A 94 1.69 -12.01 14.64
CA ALA A 94 0.40 -12.70 14.66
C ALA A 94 -0.65 -11.99 13.80
N GLY A 95 -0.75 -10.66 13.90
CA GLY A 95 -1.64 -9.86 13.08
C GLY A 95 -1.26 -9.88 11.60
N ALA A 96 0.04 -9.84 11.27
CA ALA A 96 0.52 -9.97 9.90
C ALA A 96 0.15 -11.34 9.29
N ILE A 97 0.35 -12.42 10.03
CA ILE A 97 -0.06 -13.78 9.61
C ILE A 97 -1.57 -13.84 9.38
N ALA A 98 -2.38 -13.33 10.32
CA ALA A 98 -3.84 -13.33 10.21
C ALA A 98 -4.33 -12.57 8.97
N THR A 99 -3.70 -11.43 8.63
CA THR A 99 -4.04 -10.64 7.43
C THR A 99 -3.57 -11.32 6.15
N VAL A 100 -2.41 -11.97 6.14
CA VAL A 100 -1.92 -12.78 5.02
C VAL A 100 -2.87 -13.95 4.74
N LEU A 101 -3.32 -14.66 5.77
CA LEU A 101 -4.27 -15.77 5.63
C LEU A 101 -5.60 -15.30 5.01
N LYS A 102 -6.14 -14.15 5.47
CA LYS A 102 -7.35 -13.54 4.86
C LYS A 102 -7.13 -13.17 3.40
N PHE A 103 -5.96 -12.65 3.06
CA PHE A 103 -5.62 -12.34 1.68
C PHE A 103 -5.45 -13.59 0.82
N GLY A 104 -4.81 -14.63 1.37
CA GLY A 104 -4.69 -15.95 0.74
C GLY A 104 -6.04 -16.60 0.43
N GLU A 105 -6.97 -16.58 1.40
CA GLU A 105 -8.35 -17.05 1.20
C GLU A 105 -9.05 -16.34 0.04
N ARG A 106 -8.87 -15.03 -0.06
CA ARG A 106 -9.42 -14.23 -1.16
C ARG A 106 -8.85 -14.63 -2.52
N THR A 107 -7.52 -14.77 -2.61
CA THR A 107 -6.85 -15.21 -3.84
C THR A 107 -7.31 -16.61 -4.24
N PHE A 108 -7.51 -17.49 -3.27
CA PHE A 108 -8.02 -18.82 -3.49
C PHE A 108 -9.47 -18.82 -4.00
N ARG A 109 -10.32 -17.91 -3.52
CA ARG A 109 -11.70 -17.73 -4.06
C ARG A 109 -11.67 -17.34 -5.54
N ILE A 110 -10.83 -16.39 -5.94
CA ILE A 110 -10.67 -15.98 -7.35
C ILE A 110 -10.25 -17.18 -8.20
N ARG A 111 -9.31 -17.99 -7.72
CA ARG A 111 -8.89 -19.21 -8.40
C ARG A 111 -10.02 -20.23 -8.57
N ARG A 112 -10.83 -20.44 -7.53
CA ARG A 112 -12.02 -21.29 -7.60
C ARG A 112 -13.06 -20.78 -8.58
N GLU A 113 -13.28 -19.48 -8.65
CA GLU A 113 -14.21 -18.90 -9.64
C GLU A 113 -13.68 -19.11 -11.06
N LYS A 114 -12.36 -19.02 -11.29
CA LYS A 114 -11.76 -19.35 -12.58
C LYS A 114 -12.09 -20.78 -13.04
N GLU A 115 -12.05 -21.76 -12.14
CA GLU A 115 -12.37 -23.17 -12.44
C GLU A 115 -13.84 -23.40 -12.85
N ARG A 116 -14.73 -22.45 -12.53
CA ARG A 116 -16.16 -22.47 -12.88
C ARG A 116 -16.49 -21.70 -14.14
N CYS A 117 -15.51 -20.99 -14.67
CA CYS A 117 -15.66 -20.24 -15.91
C CYS A 117 -15.37 -21.13 -17.11
N PHE A 118 -15.89 -20.73 -18.25
CA PHE A 118 -15.76 -21.43 -19.52
C PHE A 118 -15.33 -20.47 -20.62
N PRO A 119 -14.79 -20.97 -21.75
CA PRO A 119 -14.37 -20.15 -22.87
C PRO A 119 -15.53 -19.30 -23.44
N CYS A 120 -15.19 -18.06 -23.78
CA CYS A 120 -16.16 -17.16 -24.43
C CYS A 120 -16.61 -17.65 -25.82
N LYS A 121 -17.78 -17.19 -26.28
CA LYS A 121 -18.25 -17.39 -27.65
C LYS A 121 -17.20 -16.87 -28.66
N MET A 122 -17.11 -17.47 -29.82
CA MET A 122 -16.10 -17.15 -30.87
C MET A 122 -16.06 -15.66 -31.25
N TYR A 123 -17.22 -15.00 -31.35
CA TYR A 123 -17.27 -13.58 -31.67
C TYR A 123 -16.65 -12.69 -30.56
N VAL A 124 -16.86 -13.06 -29.29
CA VAL A 124 -16.26 -12.36 -28.14
C VAL A 124 -14.75 -12.51 -28.13
N GLN A 125 -14.25 -13.74 -28.42
CA GLN A 125 -12.82 -14.00 -28.52
C GLN A 125 -12.18 -13.17 -29.64
N LYS A 126 -12.86 -13.07 -30.80
CA LYS A 126 -12.38 -12.25 -31.93
C LYS A 126 -12.26 -10.78 -31.54
N ILE A 127 -13.32 -10.21 -30.93
CA ILE A 127 -13.31 -8.80 -30.45
C ILE A 127 -12.18 -8.59 -29.43
N PHE A 128 -12.00 -9.55 -28.52
CA PHE A 128 -10.94 -9.50 -27.51
C PHE A 128 -9.53 -9.47 -28.13
N GLU A 129 -9.26 -10.33 -29.10
CA GLU A 129 -7.97 -10.37 -29.79
C GLU A 129 -7.73 -9.11 -30.64
N ASP A 130 -8.77 -8.53 -31.23
CA ASP A 130 -8.67 -7.28 -31.96
C ASP A 130 -8.32 -6.11 -31.02
N CYS A 131 -9.03 -5.96 -29.92
CA CYS A 131 -8.72 -4.95 -28.87
C CYS A 131 -7.31 -5.14 -28.29
N LYS A 132 -6.91 -6.39 -28.04
CA LYS A 132 -5.57 -6.73 -27.54
C LYS A 132 -4.48 -6.30 -28.53
N ARG A 133 -4.71 -6.51 -29.82
CA ARG A 133 -3.78 -6.11 -30.91
C ARG A 133 -3.67 -4.58 -30.99
N GLU A 134 -4.79 -3.87 -30.92
CA GLU A 134 -4.80 -2.40 -30.93
C GLU A 134 -4.07 -1.81 -29.73
N LEU A 135 -4.16 -2.46 -28.55
CA LEU A 135 -3.39 -2.08 -27.37
C LEU A 135 -1.89 -2.45 -27.45
N GLY A 136 -1.46 -3.21 -28.48
CA GLY A 136 -0.08 -3.67 -28.65
C GLY A 136 0.32 -4.76 -27.64
N ILE A 137 -0.62 -5.50 -27.10
CA ILE A 137 -0.37 -6.57 -26.12
C ILE A 137 -0.06 -7.87 -26.88
N ARG A 138 1.20 -8.33 -26.79
CA ARG A 138 1.67 -9.56 -27.49
C ARG A 138 1.48 -10.83 -26.67
N ARG A 139 1.41 -10.69 -25.33
CA ARG A 139 1.27 -11.84 -24.42
C ARG A 139 -0.10 -12.51 -24.59
N SER A 140 -0.13 -13.83 -24.48
CA SER A 140 -1.40 -14.57 -24.40
C SER A 140 -2.10 -14.21 -23.09
N ILE A 141 -3.36 -13.80 -23.20
CA ILE A 141 -4.29 -13.52 -22.10
C ILE A 141 -5.51 -14.37 -22.36
N GLU A 142 -5.90 -15.15 -21.37
CA GLU A 142 -7.10 -15.98 -21.45
C GLU A 142 -8.34 -15.11 -21.24
N VAL A 143 -9.40 -15.32 -22.00
CA VAL A 143 -10.70 -14.67 -21.78
C VAL A 143 -11.76 -15.73 -21.52
N LEU A 144 -12.43 -15.60 -20.36
CA LEU A 144 -13.40 -16.55 -19.87
C LEU A 144 -14.72 -15.87 -19.53
N GLN A 145 -15.83 -16.61 -19.63
CA GLN A 145 -17.13 -16.19 -19.16
C GLN A 145 -17.60 -17.02 -17.96
N GLY A 146 -18.37 -16.41 -17.07
CA GLY A 146 -18.90 -17.11 -15.90
C GLY A 146 -20.22 -16.53 -15.42
N TYR A 147 -21.18 -17.40 -15.07
CA TYR A 147 -22.50 -16.98 -14.55
C TYR A 147 -22.44 -16.19 -13.24
N ARG A 148 -21.38 -16.34 -12.48
CA ARG A 148 -21.15 -15.58 -11.24
C ARG A 148 -20.38 -14.30 -11.46
N ILE A 149 -19.84 -14.11 -12.65
CA ILE A 149 -19.13 -12.88 -13.04
C ILE A 149 -20.18 -11.87 -13.49
N GLN A 150 -20.32 -10.79 -12.76
CA GLN A 150 -21.30 -9.75 -13.04
C GLN A 150 -20.70 -8.50 -13.67
N ILE A 151 -19.44 -8.26 -13.37
CA ILE A 151 -18.65 -7.15 -13.89
C ILE A 151 -17.41 -7.74 -14.55
N PRO A 152 -17.00 -7.23 -15.71
CA PRO A 152 -15.70 -7.55 -16.26
C PRO A 152 -14.58 -7.36 -15.22
N MET A 153 -13.60 -8.22 -15.20
CA MET A 153 -12.46 -8.10 -14.30
C MET A 153 -11.23 -8.83 -14.82
N THR A 154 -10.06 -8.29 -14.54
CA THR A 154 -8.78 -8.92 -14.87
C THR A 154 -8.12 -9.47 -13.62
N ALA A 155 -7.59 -10.70 -13.69
CA ALA A 155 -6.85 -11.32 -12.58
C ALA A 155 -5.67 -12.15 -13.09
N GLY A 156 -4.71 -12.42 -12.17
CA GLY A 156 -3.54 -13.25 -12.42
C GLY A 156 -2.33 -12.49 -12.95
N ILE A 157 -1.19 -12.60 -12.25
CA ILE A 157 0.08 -11.96 -12.65
C ILE A 157 0.82 -12.84 -13.67
N LEU A 158 0.99 -14.12 -13.36
CA LEU A 158 1.77 -15.05 -14.19
C LEU A 158 0.94 -15.61 -15.34
N LYS A 159 -0.32 -15.90 -15.11
CA LYS A 159 -1.30 -16.36 -16.11
C LYS A 159 -2.49 -15.41 -16.09
N PRO A 160 -2.38 -14.28 -16.81
CA PRO A 160 -3.44 -13.27 -16.82
C PRO A 160 -4.69 -13.82 -17.49
N CYS A 161 -5.84 -13.50 -16.90
CA CYS A 161 -7.14 -13.88 -17.39
C CYS A 161 -8.11 -12.71 -17.25
N VAL A 162 -8.90 -12.45 -18.28
CA VAL A 162 -10.02 -11.51 -18.24
C VAL A 162 -11.30 -12.31 -18.10
N PHE A 163 -12.12 -11.96 -17.12
CA PHE A 163 -13.42 -12.55 -16.86
C PHE A 163 -14.50 -11.61 -17.36
N LEU A 164 -15.46 -12.16 -18.08
CA LEU A 164 -16.61 -11.44 -18.61
C LEU A 164 -17.91 -12.06 -18.09
N PRO A 165 -18.98 -11.28 -17.88
CA PRO A 165 -20.30 -11.83 -17.60
C PRO A 165 -20.84 -12.59 -18.81
N VAL A 166 -21.77 -13.51 -18.55
CA VAL A 166 -22.42 -14.32 -19.60
C VAL A 166 -23.48 -13.53 -20.36
N GLU A 167 -23.94 -12.41 -19.81
CA GLU A 167 -24.94 -11.55 -20.44
C GLU A 167 -24.47 -11.04 -21.81
N ASP A 168 -25.41 -11.03 -22.77
CA ASP A 168 -25.15 -10.46 -24.08
C ASP A 168 -25.04 -8.94 -23.96
N MET A 169 -23.88 -8.42 -24.38
CA MET A 169 -23.56 -6.99 -24.46
C MET A 169 -23.53 -6.58 -25.92
N GLU A 170 -23.92 -5.34 -26.19
CA GLU A 170 -23.67 -4.75 -27.51
C GLU A 170 -22.14 -4.72 -27.78
N GLU A 171 -21.77 -4.86 -29.04
CA GLU A 171 -20.35 -4.93 -29.44
C GLU A 171 -19.53 -3.74 -28.92
N GLU A 172 -20.10 -2.52 -28.94
CA GLU A 172 -19.44 -1.34 -28.44
C GLU A 172 -19.27 -1.32 -26.91
N GLN A 173 -20.27 -1.82 -26.18
CA GLN A 173 -20.19 -2.00 -24.74
C GLN A 173 -19.11 -3.03 -24.38
N LEU A 174 -19.10 -4.15 -25.10
CA LEU A 174 -18.10 -5.20 -24.93
C LEU A 174 -16.68 -4.69 -25.19
N LYS A 175 -16.46 -3.96 -26.29
CA LYS A 175 -15.18 -3.33 -26.60
C LYS A 175 -14.74 -2.36 -25.50
N THR A 176 -15.67 -1.54 -25.00
CA THR A 176 -15.39 -0.59 -23.91
C THR A 176 -14.88 -1.32 -22.66
N CYS A 177 -15.55 -2.39 -22.24
CA CYS A 177 -15.15 -3.20 -21.10
C CYS A 177 -13.79 -3.87 -21.34
N ILE A 178 -13.59 -4.45 -22.53
CA ILE A 178 -12.32 -5.11 -22.87
C ILE A 178 -11.15 -4.12 -22.89
N TYR A 179 -11.31 -2.92 -23.45
CA TYR A 179 -10.27 -1.90 -23.41
C TYR A 179 -9.91 -1.47 -21.97
N HIS A 180 -10.92 -1.35 -21.11
CA HIS A 180 -10.68 -1.03 -19.69
C HIS A 180 -9.86 -2.13 -19.03
N GLU A 181 -10.30 -3.39 -19.11
CA GLU A 181 -9.65 -4.55 -18.49
C GLU A 181 -8.22 -4.79 -19.02
N LEU A 182 -8.05 -4.73 -20.33
CA LEU A 182 -6.74 -4.87 -20.95
C LEU A 182 -5.79 -3.71 -20.60
N THR A 183 -6.34 -2.54 -20.30
CA THR A 183 -5.54 -1.40 -19.83
C THR A 183 -4.97 -1.64 -18.44
N HIS A 184 -5.73 -2.23 -17.51
CA HIS A 184 -5.22 -2.68 -16.21
C HIS A 184 -4.04 -3.64 -16.37
N TYR A 185 -4.18 -4.61 -17.28
CA TYR A 185 -3.09 -5.53 -17.58
C TYR A 185 -1.87 -4.79 -18.11
N LYS A 186 -2.04 -3.92 -19.12
CA LYS A 186 -0.96 -3.16 -19.78
C LYS A 186 -0.18 -2.27 -18.82
N LYS A 187 -0.83 -1.76 -17.76
CA LYS A 187 -0.24 -0.91 -16.73
C LYS A 187 0.31 -1.66 -15.53
N HIS A 188 0.22 -2.96 -15.55
CA HIS A 188 0.64 -3.81 -14.43
C HIS A 188 -0.12 -3.52 -13.12
N ASP A 189 -1.37 -3.06 -13.19
CA ASP A 189 -2.17 -2.70 -12.03
C ASP A 189 -2.41 -3.90 -11.11
N ILE A 190 -2.55 -5.11 -11.67
CA ILE A 190 -2.64 -6.35 -10.89
C ILE A 190 -1.40 -6.53 -10.01
N PHE A 191 -0.21 -6.30 -10.55
CA PHE A 191 1.04 -6.38 -9.79
C PHE A 191 1.06 -5.35 -8.66
N TRP A 192 0.73 -4.08 -8.95
CA TRP A 192 0.69 -3.02 -7.95
C TRP A 192 -0.35 -3.28 -6.86
N ASN A 193 -1.49 -3.89 -7.21
CA ASN A 193 -2.50 -4.31 -6.24
C ASN A 193 -1.98 -5.40 -5.29
N TYR A 194 -1.22 -6.38 -5.78
CA TYR A 194 -0.57 -7.37 -4.91
C TYR A 194 0.46 -6.74 -3.98
N ILE A 195 1.28 -5.81 -4.48
CA ILE A 195 2.22 -5.04 -3.65
C ILE A 195 1.43 -4.28 -2.57
N ALA A 196 0.38 -3.57 -2.95
CA ALA A 196 -0.44 -2.83 -1.99
C ALA A 196 -1.14 -3.75 -0.96
N CYS A 197 -1.58 -4.95 -1.35
CA CYS A 197 -2.14 -5.94 -0.42
C CYS A 197 -1.11 -6.44 0.58
N LEU A 198 0.11 -6.77 0.14
CA LEU A 198 1.21 -7.17 1.03
C LEU A 198 1.57 -6.04 2.01
N MET A 199 1.59 -4.79 1.53
CA MET A 199 1.78 -3.62 2.39
C MET A 199 0.72 -3.58 3.49
N VAL A 200 -0.56 -3.79 3.16
CA VAL A 200 -1.65 -3.86 4.15
C VAL A 200 -1.43 -5.00 5.14
N CYS A 201 -0.91 -6.15 4.69
CA CYS A 201 -0.62 -7.28 5.57
C CYS A 201 0.51 -6.98 6.56
N ILE A 202 1.59 -6.35 6.10
CA ILE A 202 2.77 -6.03 6.92
C ILE A 202 2.45 -4.89 7.91
N HIS A 203 1.78 -3.84 7.43
CA HIS A 203 1.46 -2.65 8.20
C HIS A 203 0.00 -2.60 8.68
N TRP A 204 -0.58 -3.76 8.96
CA TRP A 204 -2.00 -3.91 9.33
C TRP A 204 -2.44 -3.02 10.50
N TYR A 205 -1.51 -2.67 11.39
CA TYR A 205 -1.70 -1.81 12.57
C TYR A 205 -1.68 -0.32 12.23
N CYS A 206 -1.24 0.07 11.03
CA CYS A 206 -1.20 1.46 10.60
C CYS A 206 -2.60 1.97 10.23
N PRO A 207 -3.10 3.05 10.85
CA PRO A 207 -4.46 3.54 10.59
C PRO A 207 -4.67 4.03 9.15
N TRP A 208 -3.63 4.52 8.50
CA TRP A 208 -3.68 5.08 7.15
C TRP A 208 -3.53 4.04 6.04
N ILE A 209 -3.06 2.84 6.35
CA ILE A 209 -2.65 1.85 5.35
C ILE A 209 -3.78 1.47 4.39
N ARG A 210 -4.99 1.30 4.92
CA ARG A 210 -6.18 1.00 4.11
C ARG A 210 -6.58 2.18 3.22
N THR A 211 -6.34 3.40 3.68
CA THR A 211 -6.59 4.61 2.89
C THR A 211 -5.58 4.73 1.76
N VAL A 212 -4.29 4.46 2.03
CA VAL A 212 -3.24 4.39 0.98
C VAL A 212 -3.63 3.38 -0.09
N PHE A 213 -4.01 2.16 0.32
CA PHE A 213 -4.45 1.11 -0.57
C PHE A 213 -5.64 1.56 -1.45
N ARG A 214 -6.71 2.08 -0.83
CA ARG A 214 -7.88 2.57 -1.54
C ARG A 214 -7.55 3.69 -2.53
N LYS A 215 -6.68 4.62 -2.13
CA LYS A 215 -6.26 5.72 -3.02
C LYS A 215 -5.43 5.23 -4.20
N ASN A 216 -4.57 4.22 -4.01
CA ASN A 216 -3.86 3.59 -5.10
C ASN A 216 -4.83 2.95 -6.12
N ASP A 217 -5.86 2.25 -5.65
CA ASP A 217 -6.89 1.64 -6.48
C ASP A 217 -7.72 2.70 -7.24
N GLU A 218 -8.23 3.72 -6.54
CA GLU A 218 -8.98 4.83 -7.14
C GLU A 218 -8.19 5.55 -8.25
N TRP A 219 -6.89 5.79 -8.05
CA TRP A 219 -6.07 6.45 -9.07
C TRP A 219 -5.70 5.54 -10.23
N SER A 220 -5.52 4.26 -9.99
CA SER A 220 -5.37 3.25 -11.04
C SER A 220 -6.59 3.25 -11.98
N GLU A 221 -7.81 3.28 -11.41
CA GLU A 221 -9.06 3.40 -12.16
C GLU A 221 -9.10 4.67 -13.04
N VAL A 222 -8.82 5.85 -12.46
CA VAL A 222 -8.77 7.12 -13.20
C VAL A 222 -7.82 7.04 -14.40
N ILE A 223 -6.66 6.42 -14.21
CA ILE A 223 -5.67 6.28 -15.29
C ILE A 223 -6.10 5.26 -16.34
N CYS A 224 -6.79 4.19 -15.93
CA CYS A 224 -7.34 3.21 -16.87
C CYS A 224 -8.45 3.81 -17.71
N ASP A 225 -9.37 4.58 -17.09
CA ASP A 225 -10.42 5.30 -17.82
C ASP A 225 -9.85 6.24 -18.87
N LEU A 226 -8.90 7.11 -18.47
CA LEU A 226 -8.28 8.06 -19.38
C LEU A 226 -7.59 7.39 -20.59
N SER A 227 -7.08 6.17 -20.39
CA SER A 227 -6.46 5.41 -21.45
C SER A 227 -7.49 4.72 -22.33
N ALA A 228 -8.50 4.07 -21.74
CA ALA A 228 -9.58 3.38 -22.44
C ALA A 228 -10.43 4.33 -23.28
N ILE A 229 -10.73 5.54 -22.76
CA ILE A 229 -11.44 6.60 -23.50
C ILE A 229 -10.70 6.95 -24.80
N GLY A 230 -9.36 6.90 -24.80
CA GLY A 230 -8.57 7.13 -26.00
C GLY A 230 -8.85 6.14 -27.14
N TYR A 231 -9.20 4.89 -26.82
CA TYR A 231 -9.56 3.84 -27.78
C TYR A 231 -11.05 3.87 -28.14
N VAL A 232 -11.93 4.15 -27.18
CA VAL A 232 -13.39 4.26 -27.39
C VAL A 232 -13.75 5.53 -28.17
N GLY A 233 -12.92 6.57 -28.12
CA GLY A 233 -13.08 7.85 -28.82
C GLY A 233 -14.10 8.81 -28.20
N SER A 234 -14.92 8.37 -27.24
CA SER A 234 -15.97 9.17 -26.60
C SER A 234 -16.03 8.93 -25.10
N ALA A 235 -15.73 9.97 -24.31
CA ALA A 235 -15.86 9.89 -22.85
C ALA A 235 -17.31 9.67 -22.40
N LYS A 236 -18.29 10.30 -23.09
CA LYS A 236 -19.71 10.12 -22.78
C LYS A 236 -20.12 8.66 -22.93
N ARG A 237 -19.83 8.05 -24.08
CA ARG A 237 -20.15 6.64 -24.36
C ARG A 237 -19.47 5.73 -23.34
N TYR A 238 -18.18 5.95 -23.10
CA TYR A 238 -17.42 5.20 -22.14
C TYR A 238 -18.08 5.20 -20.75
N PHE A 239 -18.36 6.37 -20.18
CA PHE A 239 -18.93 6.45 -18.82
C PHE A 239 -20.39 5.99 -18.77
N THR A 240 -21.17 6.11 -19.86
CA THR A 240 -22.50 5.52 -19.91
C THR A 240 -22.42 4.00 -19.75
N THR A 241 -21.53 3.34 -20.50
CA THR A 241 -21.31 1.90 -20.39
C THR A 241 -20.86 1.48 -19.00
N ILE A 242 -19.85 2.17 -18.41
CA ILE A 242 -19.37 1.86 -17.06
C ILE A 242 -20.48 2.06 -16.01
N PHE A 243 -21.27 3.10 -16.15
CA PHE A 243 -22.42 3.35 -15.25
C PHE A 243 -23.48 2.27 -15.32
N GLU A 244 -23.89 1.85 -16.52
CA GLU A 244 -24.85 0.77 -16.74
C GLU A 244 -24.35 -0.55 -16.11
N MET A 245 -23.06 -0.87 -16.32
CA MET A 245 -22.43 -2.03 -15.68
C MET A 245 -22.44 -1.94 -14.16
N SER A 246 -22.14 -0.77 -13.60
CA SER A 246 -22.11 -0.57 -12.14
C SER A 246 -23.51 -0.71 -11.52
N GLN A 247 -24.56 -0.29 -12.23
CA GLN A 247 -25.95 -0.45 -11.77
C GLN A 247 -26.37 -1.92 -11.73
N LYS A 248 -26.04 -2.71 -12.74
CA LYS A 248 -26.31 -4.15 -12.77
C LYS A 248 -25.67 -4.89 -11.60
N SER A 249 -24.50 -4.42 -11.13
CA SER A 249 -23.76 -5.03 -10.03
C SER A 249 -24.30 -4.70 -8.63
N GLN A 250 -25.18 -3.70 -8.47
CA GLN A 250 -25.65 -3.25 -7.14
C GLN A 250 -26.49 -4.29 -6.39
N GLY A 251 -27.00 -5.33 -7.06
CA GLY A 251 -27.84 -6.38 -6.45
C GLY A 251 -27.09 -7.39 -5.56
N ILE A 252 -25.77 -7.52 -5.65
CA ILE A 252 -25.05 -8.61 -4.96
C ILE A 252 -23.83 -8.11 -4.18
N LYS A 253 -24.05 -7.88 -2.88
CA LYS A 253 -23.03 -7.44 -1.91
C LYS A 253 -21.81 -8.37 -1.80
N ALA A 254 -21.95 -9.65 -2.12
CA ALA A 254 -20.90 -10.66 -1.91
C ALA A 254 -19.72 -10.54 -2.90
N TYR A 255 -19.94 -10.03 -4.11
CA TYR A 255 -18.91 -9.91 -5.13
C TYR A 255 -18.08 -8.62 -5.01
N ARG A 256 -18.68 -7.54 -4.50
CA ARG A 256 -17.98 -6.29 -4.18
C ARG A 256 -16.85 -6.45 -3.15
N ALA A 257 -16.93 -7.48 -2.31
CA ALA A 257 -15.84 -7.79 -1.38
C ALA A 257 -14.61 -8.40 -2.07
N ALA A 258 -14.74 -8.83 -3.32
CA ALA A 258 -13.63 -9.33 -4.13
C ALA A 258 -12.99 -8.23 -4.99
N CYS A 259 -13.80 -7.30 -5.52
CA CYS A 259 -13.34 -6.04 -6.13
C CYS A 259 -13.30 -5.00 -5.02
N LEU A 260 -12.12 -4.61 -4.57
CA LEU A 260 -11.92 -3.72 -3.42
C LEU A 260 -12.59 -2.36 -3.66
N PHE A 261 -13.67 -2.07 -2.91
CA PHE A 261 -14.16 -0.72 -2.63
C PHE A 261 -14.51 0.19 -3.82
N GLU A 262 -15.37 -0.23 -4.73
CA GLU A 262 -16.02 0.72 -5.60
C GLU A 262 -17.08 1.51 -4.80
N SER A 263 -16.73 2.71 -4.35
CA SER A 263 -17.66 3.65 -3.74
C SER A 263 -18.30 4.52 -4.82
N ARG A 264 -19.52 4.99 -4.59
CA ARG A 264 -20.21 5.95 -5.47
C ARG A 264 -19.36 7.20 -5.72
N ASP A 265 -18.64 7.63 -4.69
CA ASP A 265 -17.72 8.77 -4.72
C ASP A 265 -16.55 8.56 -5.69
N SER A 266 -16.17 7.30 -5.96
CA SER A 266 -15.09 6.99 -6.88
C SER A 266 -15.48 7.26 -8.35
N LEU A 267 -16.71 6.96 -8.76
CA LEU A 267 -17.16 7.18 -10.13
C LEU A 267 -17.27 8.68 -10.45
N GLU A 268 -17.79 9.50 -9.53
CA GLU A 268 -17.83 10.95 -9.68
C GLU A 268 -16.42 11.53 -9.85
N GLN A 269 -15.48 11.07 -9.06
CA GLN A 269 -14.07 11.47 -9.17
C GLN A 269 -13.48 11.05 -10.52
N ARG A 270 -13.75 9.84 -11.01
CA ARG A 270 -13.30 9.33 -12.31
C ARG A 270 -13.80 10.22 -13.45
N ILE A 271 -15.10 10.54 -13.44
CA ILE A 271 -15.72 11.45 -14.43
C ILE A 271 -15.09 12.84 -14.35
N TYR A 272 -14.95 13.40 -13.16
CA TYR A 272 -14.35 14.72 -12.94
C TYR A 272 -12.95 14.81 -13.57
N TYR A 273 -12.06 13.86 -13.27
CA TYR A 273 -10.71 13.86 -13.85
C TYR A 273 -10.69 13.63 -15.35
N ALA A 274 -11.60 12.85 -15.90
CA ALA A 274 -11.71 12.65 -17.34
C ALA A 274 -12.12 13.96 -18.05
N MET A 275 -13.03 14.73 -17.46
CA MET A 275 -13.46 16.02 -18.00
C MET A 275 -12.35 17.11 -17.89
N MET A 276 -11.62 17.12 -16.77
CA MET A 276 -10.57 18.11 -16.49
C MET A 276 -9.23 17.79 -17.19
N TYR A 277 -9.00 16.55 -17.59
CA TYR A 277 -7.71 16.11 -18.14
C TYR A 277 -7.21 16.95 -19.32
N ARG A 278 -8.11 17.38 -20.22
CA ARG A 278 -7.76 18.20 -21.40
C ARG A 278 -7.33 19.63 -21.01
N LYS A 279 -7.77 20.16 -19.87
CA LYS A 279 -7.50 21.52 -19.40
C LYS A 279 -6.23 21.61 -18.54
N GLN A 280 -5.69 20.50 -18.07
CA GLN A 280 -4.56 20.50 -17.12
C GLN A 280 -3.22 20.81 -17.81
N LYS A 281 -2.46 21.74 -17.20
CA LYS A 281 -1.12 22.12 -17.67
C LYS A 281 -0.13 20.95 -17.48
N LYS A 282 0.81 20.84 -18.40
CA LYS A 282 1.92 19.87 -18.30
C LYS A 282 2.92 20.36 -17.25
N ILE A 283 2.82 19.89 -16.02
CA ILE A 283 3.94 20.03 -15.07
C ILE A 283 5.03 19.05 -15.50
N LYS A 284 6.29 19.51 -15.48
CA LYS A 284 7.43 18.64 -15.79
C LYS A 284 7.50 17.54 -14.73
N TYR A 285 7.48 16.28 -15.14
CA TYR A 285 7.61 15.12 -14.23
C TYR A 285 8.82 15.24 -13.31
N ALA A 286 9.93 15.79 -13.82
CA ALA A 286 11.14 16.05 -13.05
C ALA A 286 10.90 16.91 -11.79
N ALA A 287 10.05 17.93 -11.87
CA ALA A 287 9.75 18.78 -10.70
C ALA A 287 8.99 18.01 -9.61
N VAL A 288 8.08 17.12 -10.00
CA VAL A 288 7.32 16.31 -9.04
C VAL A 288 8.20 15.24 -8.42
N ILE A 289 9.03 14.58 -9.22
CA ILE A 289 10.00 13.59 -8.74
C ILE A 289 10.97 14.28 -7.76
N ALA A 290 11.50 15.47 -8.11
CA ALA A 290 12.39 16.22 -7.22
C ALA A 290 11.70 16.57 -5.89
N MET A 291 10.46 17.06 -5.91
CA MET A 291 9.70 17.33 -4.69
C MET A 291 9.49 16.06 -3.85
N THR A 292 9.18 14.93 -4.48
CA THR A 292 8.99 13.65 -3.78
C THR A 292 10.29 13.17 -3.14
N VAL A 293 11.42 13.30 -3.84
CA VAL A 293 12.76 12.95 -3.33
C VAL A 293 13.15 13.86 -2.16
N ILE A 294 12.95 15.18 -2.29
CA ILE A 294 13.23 16.14 -1.20
C ILE A 294 12.39 15.78 0.03
N PHE A 295 11.11 15.47 -0.16
CA PHE A 295 10.23 15.12 0.96
C PHE A 295 10.60 13.78 1.60
N CYS A 296 10.98 12.80 0.81
CA CYS A 296 11.53 11.54 1.32
C CYS A 296 12.79 11.79 2.16
N GLY A 297 13.69 12.63 1.67
CA GLY A 297 14.87 13.09 2.41
C GLY A 297 14.52 13.77 3.73
N MET A 298 13.55 14.69 3.74
CA MET A 298 13.07 15.36 4.95
C MET A 298 12.46 14.38 5.96
N SER A 299 11.69 13.38 5.51
CA SER A 299 11.12 12.34 6.38
C SER A 299 12.21 11.51 7.03
N VAL A 300 13.24 11.15 6.29
CA VAL A 300 14.41 10.41 6.80
C VAL A 300 15.21 11.25 7.78
N THR A 301 15.49 12.52 7.47
CA THR A 301 16.23 13.43 8.38
C THR A 301 15.47 13.68 9.69
N SER A 302 14.13 13.73 9.64
CA SER A 302 13.30 13.84 10.85
C SER A 302 13.42 12.61 11.75
N ILE A 303 13.46 11.40 11.14
CA ILE A 303 13.69 10.15 11.88
C ILE A 303 15.08 10.12 12.51
N LEU A 304 16.11 10.56 11.78
CA LEU A 304 17.47 10.67 12.30
C LEU A 304 17.57 11.67 13.47
N ALA A 305 16.90 12.80 13.37
CA ALA A 305 16.85 13.81 14.44
C ALA A 305 16.14 13.27 15.70
N ALA A 306 15.01 12.56 15.50
CA ALA A 306 14.29 11.93 16.60
C ALA A 306 15.12 10.84 17.29
N SER A 307 15.87 10.03 16.53
CA SER A 307 16.75 9.00 17.10
C SER A 307 17.90 9.58 17.90
N LYS A 308 18.51 10.70 17.47
CA LYS A 308 19.52 11.44 18.27
C LYS A 308 18.94 11.98 19.57
N GLY A 309 17.73 12.54 19.52
CA GLY A 309 17.03 13.03 20.70
C GLY A 309 16.78 11.91 21.71
N TYR A 310 16.34 10.75 21.21
CA TYR A 310 16.12 9.55 22.04
C TYR A 310 17.41 9.03 22.68
N GLN A 311 18.51 8.91 21.91
CA GLN A 311 19.81 8.51 22.46
C GLN A 311 20.27 9.44 23.59
N LYS A 312 20.18 10.75 23.36
CA LYS A 312 20.57 11.73 24.38
C LYS A 312 19.74 11.61 25.66
N ALA A 313 18.45 11.42 25.53
CA ALA A 313 17.52 11.23 26.65
C ALA A 313 17.80 9.90 27.39
N TYR A 314 18.08 8.83 26.65
CA TYR A 314 18.39 7.51 27.21
C TYR A 314 19.74 7.54 27.97
N THR A 315 20.79 8.11 27.39
CA THR A 315 22.10 8.23 28.06
C THR A 315 22.00 9.05 29.35
N LYS A 316 21.23 10.13 29.30
CA LYS A 316 20.99 10.95 30.51
C LYS A 316 20.23 10.16 31.58
N TRP A 317 19.20 9.42 31.20
CA TRP A 317 18.41 8.60 32.14
C TRP A 317 19.24 7.48 32.75
N VAL A 318 20.08 6.79 31.96
CA VAL A 318 21.02 5.77 32.50
C VAL A 318 22.00 6.36 33.51
N GLN A 319 22.61 7.50 33.19
CA GLN A 319 23.53 8.19 34.11
C GLN A 319 22.84 8.62 35.40
N GLU A 320 21.62 9.16 35.32
CA GLU A 320 20.86 9.54 36.53
C GLU A 320 20.49 8.31 37.38
N THR A 321 20.16 7.18 36.74
CA THR A 321 19.81 5.92 37.45
C THR A 321 21.04 5.23 38.05
N GLU A 322 22.22 5.33 37.41
CA GLU A 322 23.47 4.80 37.95
C GLU A 322 23.91 5.62 39.16
N VAL A 323 23.72 6.93 39.14
CA VAL A 323 24.03 7.81 40.31
C VAL A 323 23.10 7.51 41.49
N GLU A 324 21.80 7.25 41.26
CA GLU A 324 20.86 6.85 42.32
C GLU A 324 21.19 5.48 42.94
N ILE A 325 21.85 4.58 42.22
CA ILE A 325 22.27 3.26 42.72
C ILE A 325 23.61 3.33 43.46
N GLU A 326 24.47 4.32 43.13
CA GLU A 326 25.77 4.50 43.75
C GLU A 326 25.75 5.41 45.02
N GLU A 327 24.67 6.17 45.24
CA GLU A 327 24.48 6.84 46.55
C GLU A 327 23.94 5.77 47.53
N PRO A 328 24.75 5.26 48.47
CA PRO A 328 24.23 4.40 49.52
C PRO A 328 23.24 5.22 50.34
N ASP A 329 22.11 4.60 50.70
CA ASP A 329 21.18 5.18 51.65
C ASP A 329 21.99 5.60 52.88
N ASP A 330 22.07 6.90 53.15
CA ASP A 330 22.76 7.44 54.35
C ASP A 330 22.27 6.75 55.64
N GLU A 331 21.05 6.22 55.64
CA GLU A 331 20.47 5.39 56.72
C GLU A 331 21.14 4.01 56.84
N GLU A 332 21.69 3.43 55.76
CA GLU A 332 22.36 2.14 55.78
C GLU A 332 23.83 2.30 56.26
N GLU A 333 24.52 3.41 55.94
CA GLU A 333 25.82 3.74 56.48
C GLU A 333 25.74 4.12 57.99
N GLU A 334 24.70 4.85 58.40
CA GLU A 334 24.44 5.13 59.82
C GLU A 334 24.13 3.83 60.58
N ARG A 335 23.37 2.90 60.04
CA ARG A 335 23.11 1.60 60.69
C ARG A 335 24.35 0.75 60.79
N ILE A 336 25.16 0.63 59.76
CA ILE A 336 26.43 -0.13 59.80
C ILE A 336 27.39 0.51 60.79
N SER A 337 27.50 1.82 60.83
CA SER A 337 28.32 2.54 61.77
C SER A 337 27.82 2.41 63.24
N TYR A 338 26.50 2.25 63.44
CA TYR A 338 25.90 2.02 64.74
C TYR A 338 26.12 0.57 65.24
N GLU A 339 26.00 -0.43 64.35
CA GLU A 339 26.27 -1.84 64.63
C GLU A 339 27.77 -2.08 64.91
N GLU A 340 28.68 -1.42 64.18
CA GLU A 340 30.13 -1.52 64.49
C GLU A 340 30.53 -0.86 65.84
N LYS A 341 29.83 0.20 66.27
CA LYS A 341 30.10 0.86 67.53
C LYS A 341 29.48 0.21 68.76
N THR A 342 28.41 -0.54 68.56
CA THR A 342 27.66 -1.16 69.67
C THR A 342 27.98 -2.64 69.91
N GLY A 343 28.64 -3.29 68.96
CA GLY A 343 29.13 -4.66 69.10
C GLY A 343 27.99 -5.68 69.27
N VAL A 344 26.75 -5.41 68.75
CA VAL A 344 25.62 -6.31 68.81
C VAL A 344 25.30 -6.80 67.42
#